data_a65dbf1ff3e70bc1fb7d9a373f258f39
#
_entry.id   a65dbf1ff3e70bc1fb7d9a373f258f39
#
_cell.length_a   1.000
_cell.length_b   1.000
_cell.length_c   1.000
_cell.angle_alpha   90.00
_cell.angle_beta   90.00
_cell.angle_gamma   90.00
#
_symmetry.space_group_name_H-M   'P 1'
#
loop_
_entity.id
_entity.type
_entity.pdbx_description
1 polymer ?
#
loop_
_entity_poly.entity_id
_entity_poly.type
_entity_poly.pdbx_seq_one_letter_code
_entity_poly.pdbx_strand_id
1 'polypeptide(L)'
;MNRREFIADSCATVGGLALAGCGSVPAAKRTRLAVGAARRRITPPLWVPYLTSSGSGTHAPFQSVHDDLFARALVLDDGRDAIAVLAVDSIGYDNALLGPGRDFTAELRRKVAASTMLKPDAVMLAATHSHSTPETIGLTPFREVRGAPEWLENHLGELAATIIEAWRSRVPARARAGVTKVEGIARYRRIRLRNGKESRQGPLPPPGDVAIPWRLDEDLNILHFERDNGAPLAVLLNYTAHPVVAMLLPHVSADYPGAATALVERELPGVVCLFTNGCAGNVNSVKVATNFDDVQSIGTLLGRAALGKLRELKPLAEPALAHRSVELTLAPRDCPPRAEAEKAAAKNPTAKNRLLLRLAKKLAEGPLRAEVQAMRLGPVRWISLPGEPFVEIGFALKTAGATFVVGYANGWLGYFPIRRAYDEGGYETGVGAWSRVAPGSAERLESAAGDCLRSISNERL
;
A
#
# COMPACT_ATOMS: atom_id res chain seq x y z
N MET A 1 -48.59 -57.02 -23.64
CA MET A 1 -49.18 -57.13 -24.98
C MET A 1 -48.34 -56.21 -25.85
N ASN A 2 -47.25 -56.68 -26.54
CA ASN A 2 -47.15 -57.23 -27.88
C ASN A 2 -47.76 -56.30 -28.94
N ARG A 3 -47.02 -55.77 -29.84
CA ARG A 3 -46.41 -56.24 -31.10
C ARG A 3 -45.75 -55.08 -31.77
N ARG A 4 -44.52 -55.04 -32.21
CA ARG A 4 -43.84 -55.72 -33.35
C ARG A 4 -44.47 -55.47 -34.73
N GLU A 5 -43.54 -54.87 -35.57
CA GLU A 5 -43.30 -55.19 -37.01
C GLU A 5 -44.19 -54.55 -38.04
N PHE A 6 -43.63 -53.90 -39.07
CA PHE A 6 -43.17 -54.43 -40.35
C PHE A 6 -42.70 -53.29 -41.30
N ILE A 7 -41.46 -53.39 -41.80
CA ILE A 7 -40.96 -53.57 -43.16
C ILE A 7 -41.34 -52.47 -44.18
N ALA A 8 -40.42 -51.81 -44.78
CA ALA A 8 -39.32 -52.01 -45.74
C ALA A 8 -39.60 -51.25 -47.08
N ASP A 9 -38.50 -50.81 -47.63
CA ASP A 9 -38.15 -50.53 -49.04
C ASP A 9 -38.65 -49.31 -49.79
N SER A 10 -37.74 -48.41 -50.17
CA SER A 10 -37.21 -48.35 -51.55
C SER A 10 -36.29 -47.15 -51.79
N CYS A 11 -35.05 -47.47 -52.14
CA CYS A 11 -34.18 -46.94 -53.19
C CYS A 11 -34.05 -45.44 -53.47
N ALA A 12 -32.81 -44.98 -53.24
CA ALA A 12 -31.90 -44.31 -54.20
C ALA A 12 -32.22 -42.93 -54.73
N THR A 13 -31.38 -41.95 -54.38
CA THR A 13 -30.43 -41.34 -55.35
C THR A 13 -29.54 -40.25 -54.71
N VAL A 14 -28.29 -40.43 -54.80
CA VAL A 14 -27.17 -39.54 -55.08
C VAL A 14 -27.38 -38.05 -54.85
N GLY A 15 -26.62 -37.51 -53.88
CA GLY A 15 -26.38 -36.08 -53.74
C GLY A 15 -25.18 -35.84 -52.80
N GLY A 16 -23.97 -35.76 -53.39
CA GLY A 16 -22.80 -35.41 -52.67
C GLY A 16 -22.91 -34.01 -52.08
N LEU A 17 -22.79 -33.90 -50.79
CA LEU A 17 -22.57 -32.64 -50.10
C LEU A 17 -21.27 -32.68 -49.36
N ALA A 18 -20.42 -31.73 -49.75
CA ALA A 18 -19.11 -31.45 -49.23
C ALA A 18 -19.12 -31.37 -47.70
N LEU A 19 -18.21 -32.10 -47.05
CA LEU A 19 -17.76 -31.88 -45.71
C LEU A 19 -17.20 -30.46 -45.62
N ALA A 20 -18.04 -29.52 -45.18
CA ALA A 20 -17.58 -28.22 -44.74
C ALA A 20 -16.66 -28.44 -43.53
N GLY A 21 -15.35 -28.21 -43.73
CA GLY A 21 -14.37 -28.28 -42.69
C GLY A 21 -14.79 -27.47 -41.47
N CYS A 22 -14.82 -28.09 -40.30
CA CYS A 22 -14.78 -27.38 -39.05
C CYS A 22 -13.48 -26.56 -39.07
N GLY A 23 -13.60 -25.31 -39.45
CA GLY A 23 -12.57 -24.32 -39.26
C GLY A 23 -12.31 -24.25 -37.77
N SER A 24 -11.18 -24.76 -37.36
CA SER A 24 -10.65 -24.52 -36.03
C SER A 24 -10.61 -22.99 -35.81
N VAL A 25 -11.48 -22.50 -34.96
CA VAL A 25 -11.38 -21.14 -34.46
C VAL A 25 -9.94 -20.98 -33.97
N PRO A 26 -9.15 -20.05 -34.53
CA PRO A 26 -7.78 -19.88 -34.08
C PRO A 26 -7.84 -19.59 -32.58
N ALA A 27 -7.19 -20.45 -31.80
CA ALA A 27 -7.04 -20.21 -30.36
C ALA A 27 -6.49 -18.80 -30.21
N ALA A 28 -7.25 -17.94 -29.52
CA ALA A 28 -6.85 -16.57 -29.27
C ALA A 28 -5.41 -16.62 -28.75
N LYS A 29 -4.47 -15.96 -29.44
CA LYS A 29 -3.07 -15.90 -29.03
C LYS A 29 -3.08 -15.50 -27.58
N ARG A 30 -2.65 -16.41 -26.68
CA ARG A 30 -2.46 -16.09 -25.25
C ARG A 30 -1.56 -14.85 -25.19
N THR A 31 -2.10 -13.73 -24.77
CA THR A 31 -1.32 -12.51 -24.55
C THR A 31 -0.35 -12.82 -23.43
N ARG A 32 0.95 -12.69 -23.72
CA ARG A 32 1.99 -12.90 -22.71
C ARG A 32 2.00 -11.70 -21.78
N LEU A 33 2.13 -11.95 -20.47
CA LEU A 33 2.35 -10.89 -19.50
C LEU A 33 3.64 -10.15 -19.84
N ALA A 34 3.55 -8.84 -20.05
CA ALA A 34 4.70 -7.96 -20.15
C ALA A 34 4.89 -7.25 -18.81
N VAL A 35 6.13 -7.26 -18.31
CA VAL A 35 6.49 -6.68 -17.02
C VAL A 35 7.62 -5.68 -17.19
N GLY A 36 7.45 -4.50 -16.62
CA GLY A 36 8.49 -3.49 -16.54
C GLY A 36 8.71 -3.08 -15.09
N ALA A 37 9.96 -2.83 -14.75
CA ALA A 37 10.33 -2.33 -13.44
C ALA A 37 11.39 -1.23 -13.57
N ALA A 38 11.29 -0.22 -12.69
CA ALA A 38 12.25 0.85 -12.62
C ALA A 38 12.41 1.31 -11.17
N ARG A 39 13.58 1.82 -10.84
CA ARG A 39 13.82 2.51 -9.57
C ARG A 39 14.52 3.83 -9.81
N ARG A 40 14.18 4.83 -9.01
CA ARG A 40 14.77 6.17 -9.07
C ARG A 40 15.09 6.65 -7.68
N ARG A 41 16.29 7.21 -7.49
CA ARG A 41 16.67 7.83 -6.23
C ARG A 41 15.89 9.13 -6.05
N ILE A 42 15.27 9.28 -4.88
CA ILE A 42 14.44 10.42 -4.48
C ILE A 42 14.88 11.03 -3.16
N THR A 43 16.12 10.78 -2.74
CA THR A 43 16.70 11.30 -1.50
C THR A 43 16.58 12.83 -1.49
N PRO A 44 15.94 13.42 -0.46
CA PRO A 44 15.69 14.85 -0.41
C PRO A 44 16.96 15.64 -0.09
N PRO A 45 17.01 16.93 -0.44
CA PRO A 45 17.98 17.86 0.17
C PRO A 45 17.78 17.92 1.69
N LEU A 46 18.86 18.12 2.44
CA LEU A 46 18.81 18.07 3.91
C LEU A 46 17.90 19.12 4.56
N TRP A 47 17.64 20.24 3.87
CA TRP A 47 16.74 21.29 4.37
C TRP A 47 15.25 20.90 4.36
N VAL A 48 14.87 19.83 3.62
CA VAL A 48 13.50 19.34 3.58
C VAL A 48 13.16 18.76 4.96
N PRO A 49 12.05 19.17 5.60
CA PRO A 49 11.79 18.79 6.98
C PRO A 49 11.25 17.36 7.12
N TYR A 50 11.61 16.72 8.23
CA TYR A 50 11.02 15.47 8.72
C TYR A 50 10.31 15.68 10.06
N LEU A 51 9.51 14.72 10.49
CA LEU A 51 8.84 14.75 11.80
C LEU A 51 9.83 14.47 12.92
N THR A 52 10.00 15.42 13.85
CA THR A 52 10.85 15.27 15.04
C THR A 52 10.15 14.62 16.22
N SER A 53 8.86 14.29 16.07
CA SER A 53 8.07 13.56 17.07
C SER A 53 6.83 12.95 16.45
N SER A 54 6.41 11.80 16.98
CA SER A 54 5.13 11.20 16.63
C SER A 54 3.99 12.02 17.27
N GLY A 55 3.28 12.83 16.48
CA GLY A 55 2.03 13.47 16.90
C GLY A 55 2.10 14.90 17.42
N SER A 56 3.26 15.46 17.82
CA SER A 56 3.34 16.89 18.18
C SER A 56 3.26 17.81 16.96
N GLY A 57 3.47 17.29 15.74
CA GLY A 57 3.54 18.05 14.50
C GLY A 57 4.68 19.06 14.51
N THR A 58 5.80 18.72 15.15
CA THR A 58 7.06 19.44 15.05
C THR A 58 7.95 18.82 13.98
N HIS A 59 8.70 19.65 13.28
CA HIS A 59 9.61 19.24 12.23
C HIS A 59 10.95 19.96 12.35
N ALA A 60 11.98 19.37 11.73
CA ALA A 60 13.31 19.96 11.58
C ALA A 60 13.92 19.52 10.25
N PRO A 61 14.95 20.22 9.74
CA PRO A 61 15.76 19.74 8.64
C PRO A 61 16.56 18.51 9.04
N PHE A 62 16.89 17.65 8.07
CA PHE A 62 17.81 16.53 8.30
C PHE A 62 19.24 17.02 8.54
N GLN A 63 20.02 16.23 9.27
CA GLN A 63 21.44 16.50 9.51
C GLN A 63 22.35 15.76 8.51
N SER A 64 21.94 14.55 8.07
CA SER A 64 22.68 13.79 7.06
C SER A 64 21.78 12.76 6.37
N VAL A 65 22.34 12.05 5.39
CA VAL A 65 21.77 10.88 4.75
C VAL A 65 22.49 9.65 5.30
N HIS A 66 21.75 8.72 5.90
CA HIS A 66 22.26 7.41 6.26
C HIS A 66 22.16 6.44 5.08
N ASP A 67 21.00 6.38 4.42
CA ASP A 67 20.77 5.61 3.22
C ASP A 67 19.82 6.35 2.27
N ASP A 68 19.97 6.09 0.97
CA ASP A 68 19.18 6.72 -0.08
C ASP A 68 17.72 6.27 -0.06
N LEU A 69 16.82 7.18 -0.37
CA LEU A 69 15.40 6.87 -0.61
C LEU A 69 15.14 6.60 -2.09
N PHE A 70 14.27 5.65 -2.36
CA PHE A 70 13.90 5.28 -3.72
C PHE A 70 12.39 5.29 -3.95
N ALA A 71 12.00 5.68 -5.16
CA ALA A 71 10.73 5.31 -5.77
C ALA A 71 10.99 4.09 -6.64
N ARG A 72 10.16 3.04 -6.49
CA ARG A 72 10.25 1.78 -7.24
C ARG A 72 8.92 1.48 -7.89
N ALA A 73 8.89 1.34 -9.20
CA ALA A 73 7.70 1.08 -9.99
C ALA A 73 7.71 -0.33 -10.56
N LEU A 74 6.56 -0.97 -10.53
CA LEU A 74 6.26 -2.22 -11.22
C LEU A 74 5.06 -1.97 -12.13
N VAL A 75 5.19 -2.28 -13.41
CA VAL A 75 4.12 -2.19 -14.40
C VAL A 75 3.88 -3.59 -14.98
N LEU A 76 2.60 -3.99 -14.98
CA LEU A 76 2.12 -5.25 -15.54
C LEU A 76 1.16 -4.93 -16.69
N ASP A 77 1.29 -5.66 -17.80
CA ASP A 77 0.47 -5.47 -19.01
C ASP A 77 0.18 -6.86 -19.62
N ASP A 78 -1.07 -7.27 -19.71
CA ASP A 78 -1.49 -8.54 -20.30
C ASP A 78 -1.96 -8.40 -21.76
N GLY A 79 -1.80 -7.21 -22.32
CA GLY A 79 -2.23 -6.85 -23.68
C GLY A 79 -3.71 -6.46 -23.79
N ARG A 80 -4.49 -6.54 -22.71
CA ARG A 80 -5.88 -6.06 -22.60
C ARG A 80 -5.99 -4.94 -21.58
N ASP A 81 -5.41 -5.17 -20.41
CA ASP A 81 -5.33 -4.22 -19.31
C ASP A 81 -3.88 -4.08 -18.83
N ALA A 82 -3.61 -2.93 -18.21
CA ALA A 82 -2.33 -2.67 -17.59
C ALA A 82 -2.53 -2.03 -16.22
N ILE A 83 -1.70 -2.42 -15.24
CA ILE A 83 -1.69 -1.88 -13.88
C ILE A 83 -0.27 -1.46 -13.48
N ALA A 84 -0.17 -0.51 -12.59
CA ALA A 84 1.10 -0.05 -12.05
C ALA A 84 1.04 0.07 -10.51
N VAL A 85 2.10 -0.41 -9.85
CA VAL A 85 2.35 -0.19 -8.42
C VAL A 85 3.60 0.64 -8.29
N LEU A 86 3.50 1.80 -7.65
CA LEU A 86 4.63 2.64 -7.26
C LEU A 86 4.79 2.53 -5.75
N ALA A 87 5.85 1.87 -5.30
CA ALA A 87 6.27 1.84 -3.90
C ALA A 87 7.31 2.93 -3.67
N VAL A 88 7.11 3.77 -2.65
CA VAL A 88 7.96 4.92 -2.37
C VAL A 88 8.47 4.86 -0.94
N ASP A 89 9.77 5.03 -0.76
CA ASP A 89 10.38 5.22 0.56
C ASP A 89 9.97 6.59 1.10
N SER A 90 8.81 6.65 1.73
CA SER A 90 8.21 7.86 2.28
C SER A 90 7.28 7.51 3.46
N ILE A 91 6.97 8.52 4.29
CA ILE A 91 6.01 8.35 5.38
C ILE A 91 4.55 8.25 4.88
N GLY A 92 4.24 8.75 3.69
CA GLY A 92 2.92 8.81 3.10
C GLY A 92 2.70 10.10 2.32
N TYR A 93 1.56 10.22 1.65
CA TYR A 93 1.20 11.42 0.89
C TYR A 93 -0.21 11.88 1.24
N ASP A 94 -0.31 13.06 1.85
CA ASP A 94 -1.60 13.74 1.96
C ASP A 94 -2.00 14.27 0.59
N ASN A 95 -3.19 13.98 0.12
CA ASN A 95 -3.64 14.43 -1.20
C ASN A 95 -3.75 15.97 -1.31
N ALA A 96 -3.94 16.68 -0.18
CA ALA A 96 -3.91 18.14 -0.15
C ALA A 96 -2.50 18.75 -0.11
N LEU A 97 -1.44 17.95 -0.19
CA LEU A 97 -0.04 18.38 -0.03
C LEU A 97 0.39 19.45 -1.03
N LEU A 98 -0.15 19.43 -2.24
CA LEU A 98 0.15 20.42 -3.28
C LEU A 98 -0.60 21.76 -3.12
N GLY A 99 -1.53 21.85 -2.19
CA GLY A 99 -2.30 23.06 -1.92
C GLY A 99 -3.78 22.96 -2.29
N PRO A 100 -4.54 24.04 -2.04
CA PRO A 100 -5.97 24.06 -2.26
C PRO A 100 -6.38 23.69 -3.68
N GLY A 101 -7.39 22.83 -3.80
CA GLY A 101 -7.93 22.41 -5.10
C GLY A 101 -7.06 21.44 -5.89
N ARG A 102 -5.95 20.97 -5.31
CA ARG A 102 -5.03 20.01 -5.92
C ARG A 102 -5.05 18.70 -5.16
N ASP A 103 -4.89 17.58 -5.89
CA ASP A 103 -4.81 16.24 -5.34
C ASP A 103 -3.52 15.56 -5.82
N PHE A 104 -2.64 15.18 -4.88
CA PHE A 104 -1.32 14.64 -5.17
C PHE A 104 -1.39 13.35 -6.00
N THR A 105 -2.22 12.41 -5.59
CA THR A 105 -2.38 11.11 -6.29
C THR A 105 -3.00 11.31 -7.68
N ALA A 106 -4.02 12.15 -7.81
CA ALA A 106 -4.64 12.44 -9.08
C ALA A 106 -3.68 13.13 -10.06
N GLU A 107 -2.85 14.05 -9.57
CA GLU A 107 -1.84 14.72 -10.41
C GLU A 107 -0.71 13.79 -10.84
N LEU A 108 -0.26 12.88 -9.97
CA LEU A 108 0.67 11.81 -10.33
C LEU A 108 0.11 10.98 -11.48
N ARG A 109 -1.12 10.49 -11.33
CA ARG A 109 -1.82 9.66 -12.32
C ARG A 109 -2.01 10.38 -13.66
N ARG A 110 -2.35 11.67 -13.62
CA ARG A 110 -2.48 12.50 -14.82
C ARG A 110 -1.16 12.64 -15.57
N LYS A 111 -0.04 12.87 -14.84
CA LYS A 111 1.31 12.93 -15.45
C LYS A 111 1.69 11.60 -16.10
N VAL A 112 1.39 10.48 -15.46
CA VAL A 112 1.64 9.14 -15.98
C VAL A 112 0.79 8.86 -17.22
N ALA A 113 -0.51 9.13 -17.18
CA ALA A 113 -1.43 8.91 -18.29
C ALA A 113 -1.08 9.75 -19.53
N ALA A 114 -0.49 10.93 -19.35
CA ALA A 114 -0.03 11.77 -20.46
C ALA A 114 1.13 11.16 -21.27
N SER A 115 1.82 10.13 -20.75
CA SER A 115 3.02 9.53 -21.37
C SER A 115 2.95 8.01 -21.50
N THR A 116 1.82 7.40 -21.12
CA THR A 116 1.60 5.95 -21.12
C THR A 116 0.16 5.63 -21.53
N MET A 117 -0.16 4.32 -21.67
CA MET A 117 -1.53 3.86 -21.86
C MET A 117 -2.20 3.43 -20.54
N LEU A 118 -1.55 3.68 -19.40
CA LEU A 118 -2.12 3.38 -18.08
C LEU A 118 -3.33 4.28 -17.80
N LYS A 119 -4.43 3.66 -17.44
CA LYS A 119 -5.61 4.39 -16.94
C LYS A 119 -5.28 4.98 -15.54
N PRO A 120 -5.76 6.17 -15.19
CA PRO A 120 -5.49 6.78 -13.89
C PRO A 120 -5.83 5.86 -12.70
N ASP A 121 -6.96 5.16 -12.75
CA ASP A 121 -7.43 4.23 -11.73
C ASP A 121 -6.71 2.85 -11.75
N ALA A 122 -5.79 2.64 -12.69
CA ALA A 122 -4.89 1.48 -12.75
C ALA A 122 -3.51 1.74 -12.10
N VAL A 123 -3.29 2.92 -11.51
CA VAL A 123 -2.02 3.29 -10.88
C VAL A 123 -2.20 3.38 -9.37
N MET A 124 -1.44 2.58 -8.61
CA MET A 124 -1.37 2.60 -7.15
C MET A 124 -0.11 3.34 -6.71
N LEU A 125 -0.26 4.33 -5.84
CA LEU A 125 0.81 4.99 -5.10
C LEU A 125 0.82 4.42 -3.69
N ALA A 126 1.88 3.73 -3.27
CA ALA A 126 2.03 3.14 -1.94
C ALA A 126 3.29 3.67 -1.25
N ALA A 127 3.17 4.12 -0.02
CA ALA A 127 4.30 4.50 0.81
C ALA A 127 4.76 3.32 1.67
N THR A 128 6.08 3.19 1.89
CA THR A 128 6.63 2.23 2.86
C THR A 128 6.30 2.61 4.29
N HIS A 129 5.99 3.87 4.53
CA HIS A 129 5.70 4.51 5.81
C HIS A 129 6.95 4.68 6.71
N SER A 130 8.14 4.81 6.13
CA SER A 130 9.34 5.16 6.91
C SER A 130 9.22 6.56 7.54
N HIS A 131 9.48 6.64 8.85
CA HIS A 131 9.43 7.90 9.60
C HIS A 131 10.71 8.73 9.51
N SER A 132 11.75 8.23 8.86
CA SER A 132 13.02 8.94 8.60
C SER A 132 13.07 9.51 7.19
N THR A 133 11.92 10.01 6.71
CA THR A 133 11.69 10.58 5.38
C THR A 133 10.99 11.95 5.49
N PRO A 134 10.90 12.75 4.41
CA PRO A 134 10.18 14.02 4.41
C PRO A 134 8.75 13.91 4.97
N GLU A 135 8.32 14.95 5.67
CA GLU A 135 6.97 15.06 6.24
C GLU A 135 5.94 15.37 5.16
N THR A 136 5.52 14.38 4.41
CA THR A 136 4.57 14.51 3.29
C THR A 136 3.13 14.11 3.65
N ILE A 137 2.83 13.89 4.93
CA ILE A 137 1.48 13.54 5.41
C ILE A 137 0.68 14.73 5.96
N GLY A 138 1.24 15.93 5.92
CA GLY A 138 0.56 17.18 6.26
C GLY A 138 0.21 17.35 7.74
N LEU A 139 1.02 16.83 8.66
CA LEU A 139 0.91 17.09 10.09
C LEU A 139 1.54 18.41 10.49
N THR A 140 2.41 18.97 9.65
CA THR A 140 3.09 20.25 9.84
C THR A 140 2.75 21.20 8.68
N PRO A 141 3.03 22.49 8.79
CA PRO A 141 2.85 23.43 7.70
C PRO A 141 3.99 23.29 6.64
N PHE A 142 4.17 22.09 6.11
CA PHE A 142 5.25 21.73 5.18
C PHE A 142 5.40 22.71 4.02
N ARG A 143 4.30 23.15 3.41
CA ARG A 143 4.29 24.11 2.28
C ARG A 143 4.76 25.51 2.65
N GLU A 144 4.78 25.88 3.93
CA GLU A 144 5.28 27.17 4.41
C GLU A 144 6.81 27.19 4.51
N VAL A 145 7.45 26.01 4.43
CA VAL A 145 8.91 25.91 4.42
C VAL A 145 9.43 26.39 3.06
N ARG A 146 10.41 27.30 3.11
CA ARG A 146 11.02 27.89 1.89
C ARG A 146 11.56 26.79 0.96
N GLY A 147 11.13 26.82 -0.31
CA GLY A 147 11.52 25.83 -1.33
C GLY A 147 10.69 24.54 -1.34
N ALA A 148 9.86 24.29 -0.31
CA ALA A 148 9.08 23.06 -0.26
C ALA A 148 8.05 22.91 -1.41
N PRO A 149 7.33 23.96 -1.85
CA PRO A 149 6.42 23.84 -2.99
C PRO A 149 7.15 23.43 -4.29
N GLU A 150 8.31 24.01 -4.58
CA GLU A 150 9.12 23.65 -5.75
C GLU A 150 9.67 22.22 -5.64
N TRP A 151 10.16 21.86 -4.47
CA TRP A 151 10.61 20.49 -4.20
C TRP A 151 9.49 19.47 -4.42
N LEU A 152 8.26 19.75 -3.95
CA LEU A 152 7.10 18.87 -4.14
C LEU A 152 6.76 18.67 -5.62
N GLU A 153 6.79 19.72 -6.44
CA GLU A 153 6.56 19.62 -7.89
C GLU A 153 7.62 18.74 -8.57
N ASN A 154 8.88 18.94 -8.22
CA ASN A 154 9.98 18.12 -8.73
C ASN A 154 9.85 16.67 -8.28
N HIS A 155 9.56 16.45 -6.99
CA HIS A 155 9.35 15.13 -6.41
C HIS A 155 8.20 14.38 -7.11
N LEU A 156 7.06 15.03 -7.32
CA LEU A 156 5.95 14.48 -8.08
C LEU A 156 6.35 14.10 -9.52
N GLY A 157 7.21 14.93 -10.15
CA GLY A 157 7.79 14.65 -11.46
C GLY A 157 8.64 13.39 -11.47
N GLU A 158 9.52 13.21 -10.46
CA GLU A 158 10.37 12.02 -10.32
C GLU A 158 9.55 10.74 -10.09
N LEU A 159 8.49 10.82 -9.28
CA LEU A 159 7.57 9.71 -9.07
C LEU A 159 6.87 9.29 -10.37
N ALA A 160 6.37 10.24 -11.14
CA ALA A 160 5.76 9.98 -12.45
C ALA A 160 6.76 9.38 -13.44
N ALA A 161 7.98 9.95 -13.49
CA ALA A 161 9.05 9.46 -14.37
C ALA A 161 9.44 8.01 -14.08
N THR A 162 9.40 7.59 -12.81
CA THR A 162 9.69 6.19 -12.42
C THR A 162 8.67 5.22 -13.01
N ILE A 163 7.37 5.54 -12.98
CA ILE A 163 6.33 4.70 -13.58
C ILE A 163 6.47 4.70 -15.12
N ILE A 164 6.73 5.85 -15.73
CA ILE A 164 6.90 5.98 -17.17
C ILE A 164 8.11 5.16 -17.66
N GLU A 165 9.21 5.15 -16.90
CA GLU A 165 10.38 4.32 -17.17
C GLU A 165 10.04 2.82 -17.09
N ALA A 166 9.35 2.39 -16.03
CA ALA A 166 8.87 1.01 -15.90
C ALA A 166 7.91 0.65 -17.06
N TRP A 167 7.02 1.55 -17.47
CA TRP A 167 6.16 1.35 -18.63
C TRP A 167 6.95 1.11 -19.91
N ARG A 168 8.01 1.85 -20.14
CA ARG A 168 8.84 1.75 -21.35
C ARG A 168 9.77 0.52 -21.37
N SER A 169 10.16 0.03 -20.19
CA SER A 169 11.06 -1.12 -20.02
C SER A 169 10.36 -2.48 -20.05
N ARG A 170 9.03 -2.55 -20.32
CA ARG A 170 8.28 -3.81 -20.30
C ARG A 170 8.86 -4.85 -21.27
N VAL A 171 9.00 -6.06 -20.79
CA VAL A 171 9.44 -7.25 -21.53
C VAL A 171 8.55 -8.44 -21.18
N PRO A 172 8.42 -9.45 -22.06
CA PRO A 172 7.75 -10.70 -21.71
C PRO A 172 8.36 -11.33 -20.46
N ALA A 173 7.50 -11.71 -19.51
CA ALA A 173 7.93 -12.25 -18.23
C ALA A 173 6.91 -13.24 -17.66
N ARG A 174 7.39 -14.05 -16.72
CA ARG A 174 6.59 -14.99 -15.93
C ARG A 174 6.45 -14.45 -14.50
N ALA A 175 5.31 -14.73 -13.89
CA ALA A 175 5.04 -14.35 -12.51
C ALA A 175 4.95 -15.59 -11.62
N ARG A 176 5.49 -15.48 -10.41
CA ARG A 176 5.39 -16.47 -9.33
C ARG A 176 4.96 -15.79 -8.06
N ALA A 177 4.17 -16.48 -7.23
CA ALA A 177 3.65 -15.93 -5.98
C ALA A 177 3.78 -16.94 -4.83
N GLY A 178 3.86 -16.43 -3.62
CA GLY A 178 3.82 -17.22 -2.40
C GLY A 178 3.86 -16.37 -1.15
N VAL A 179 3.80 -17.05 -0.02
CA VAL A 179 3.80 -16.45 1.31
C VAL A 179 4.72 -17.23 2.23
N THR A 180 5.36 -16.54 3.15
CA THR A 180 6.08 -17.14 4.28
C THR A 180 5.83 -16.32 5.54
N LYS A 181 5.92 -16.91 6.72
CA LYS A 181 5.87 -16.17 7.98
C LYS A 181 7.23 -15.63 8.34
N VAL A 182 7.25 -14.40 8.88
CA VAL A 182 8.45 -13.77 9.42
C VAL A 182 8.14 -13.19 10.79
N GLU A 183 8.49 -13.95 11.81
CA GLU A 183 8.33 -13.56 13.20
C GLU A 183 9.49 -12.65 13.67
N GLY A 184 9.29 -11.93 14.78
CA GLY A 184 10.34 -11.12 15.41
C GLY A 184 10.54 -9.72 14.82
N ILE A 185 9.71 -9.30 13.87
CA ILE A 185 9.73 -7.94 13.30
C ILE A 185 8.58 -7.09 13.86
N ALA A 186 7.37 -7.63 13.87
CA ALA A 186 6.15 -6.93 14.21
C ALA A 186 5.82 -7.01 15.72
N ARG A 187 5.22 -5.94 16.27
CA ARG A 187 4.71 -5.87 17.63
C ARG A 187 3.38 -5.12 17.67
N TYR A 188 2.34 -5.78 18.19
CA TYR A 188 1.07 -5.10 18.46
C TYR A 188 1.27 -4.04 19.55
N ARG A 189 0.88 -2.79 19.28
CA ARG A 189 1.22 -1.68 20.17
C ARG A 189 0.07 -1.20 21.06
N ARG A 190 -1.09 -1.86 21.01
CA ARG A 190 -2.29 -1.55 21.80
C ARG A 190 -2.66 -2.68 22.76
N ILE A 191 -1.65 -3.33 23.39
CA ILE A 191 -1.89 -4.43 24.31
C ILE A 191 -2.51 -3.89 25.60
N ARG A 192 -3.78 -4.21 25.83
CA ARG A 192 -4.52 -3.82 27.03
C ARG A 192 -4.23 -4.80 28.16
N LEU A 193 -3.82 -4.26 29.29
CA LEU A 193 -3.54 -5.04 30.49
C LEU A 193 -4.74 -5.02 31.43
N ARG A 194 -4.90 -6.09 32.23
CA ARG A 194 -5.97 -6.22 33.24
C ARG A 194 -5.96 -5.11 34.29
N ASN A 195 -4.83 -4.48 34.52
CA ASN A 195 -4.69 -3.33 35.41
C ASN A 195 -5.11 -1.98 34.77
N GLY A 196 -5.70 -2.00 33.57
CA GLY A 196 -6.13 -0.82 32.82
C GLY A 196 -5.04 -0.08 32.05
N LYS A 197 -3.77 -0.49 32.16
CA LYS A 197 -2.65 0.11 31.43
C LYS A 197 -2.55 -0.44 30.00
N GLU A 198 -1.82 0.27 29.15
CA GLU A 198 -1.47 -0.15 27.80
C GLU A 198 0.03 -0.44 27.70
N SER A 199 0.40 -1.62 27.16
CA SER A 199 1.78 -1.93 26.80
C SER A 199 2.01 -1.62 25.31
N ARG A 200 2.76 -0.56 25.03
CA ARG A 200 3.02 -0.06 23.67
C ARG A 200 4.36 -0.48 23.10
N GLN A 201 5.35 -0.63 23.96
CA GLN A 201 6.75 -0.89 23.62
C GLN A 201 7.40 -1.82 24.67
N GLY A 202 8.63 -2.24 24.39
CA GLY A 202 9.39 -3.11 25.29
C GLY A 202 8.96 -4.59 25.19
N PRO A 203 9.33 -5.41 26.16
CA PRO A 203 8.97 -6.83 26.19
C PRO A 203 7.47 -7.05 26.16
N LEU A 204 7.04 -8.17 25.58
CA LEU A 204 5.62 -8.56 25.63
C LEU A 204 5.23 -8.87 27.09
N PRO A 205 4.07 -8.39 27.54
CA PRO A 205 3.57 -8.73 28.87
C PRO A 205 3.25 -10.23 28.98
N PRO A 206 3.30 -10.81 30.19
CA PRO A 206 2.84 -12.17 30.41
C PRO A 206 1.40 -12.35 29.92
N PRO A 207 1.06 -13.49 29.29
CA PRO A 207 -0.30 -13.72 28.77
C PRO A 207 -1.41 -13.55 29.82
N GLY A 208 -1.15 -13.88 31.06
CA GLY A 208 -2.10 -13.73 32.18
C GLY A 208 -2.44 -12.28 32.50
N ASP A 209 -1.58 -11.33 32.17
CA ASP A 209 -1.78 -9.89 32.40
C ASP A 209 -2.56 -9.22 31.26
N VAL A 210 -2.76 -9.91 30.14
CA VAL A 210 -3.46 -9.37 28.95
C VAL A 210 -4.97 -9.44 29.15
N ALA A 211 -5.64 -8.29 28.98
CA ALA A 211 -7.08 -8.18 29.11
C ALA A 211 -7.81 -8.55 27.81
N ILE A 212 -7.27 -8.16 26.66
CA ILE A 212 -7.86 -8.34 25.34
C ILE A 212 -6.87 -9.08 24.44
N PRO A 213 -7.23 -10.26 23.90
CA PRO A 213 -6.39 -10.97 22.94
C PRO A 213 -6.11 -10.11 21.69
N TRP A 214 -4.90 -10.22 21.16
CA TRP A 214 -4.44 -9.55 19.96
C TRP A 214 -3.78 -10.53 18.99
N ARG A 215 -3.64 -10.12 17.73
CA ARG A 215 -3.01 -10.90 16.67
C ARG A 215 -2.07 -10.02 15.86
N LEU A 216 -1.04 -10.63 15.28
CA LEU A 216 -0.13 -10.00 14.32
C LEU A 216 -0.32 -10.62 12.94
N ASP A 217 -0.18 -9.82 11.91
CA ASP A 217 -0.05 -10.27 10.54
C ASP A 217 1.44 -10.37 10.19
N GLU A 218 2.01 -11.54 10.38
CA GLU A 218 3.42 -11.85 10.15
C GLU A 218 3.67 -12.51 8.79
N ASP A 219 2.67 -12.49 7.91
CA ASP A 219 2.81 -13.00 6.56
C ASP A 219 3.64 -12.04 5.71
N LEU A 220 4.74 -12.55 5.16
CA LEU A 220 5.47 -11.92 4.07
C LEU A 220 4.93 -12.47 2.76
N ASN A 221 4.10 -11.69 2.07
CA ASN A 221 3.62 -12.01 0.75
C ASN A 221 4.65 -11.59 -0.31
N ILE A 222 4.89 -12.45 -1.30
CA ILE A 222 5.95 -12.28 -2.29
C ILE A 222 5.40 -12.51 -3.70
N LEU A 223 5.68 -11.56 -4.60
CA LEU A 223 5.62 -11.78 -6.04
C LEU A 223 7.01 -11.67 -6.63
N HIS A 224 7.33 -12.59 -7.53
CA HIS A 224 8.58 -12.60 -8.27
C HIS A 224 8.30 -12.67 -9.77
N PHE A 225 8.96 -11.81 -10.52
CA PHE A 225 8.87 -11.74 -11.97
C PHE A 225 10.21 -12.09 -12.58
N GLU A 226 10.19 -13.02 -13.54
CA GLU A 226 11.36 -13.52 -14.26
C GLU A 226 11.17 -13.32 -15.76
N ARG A 227 12.21 -12.90 -16.46
CA ARG A 227 12.25 -12.86 -17.92
C ARG A 227 12.08 -14.27 -18.49
N ASP A 228 11.73 -14.40 -19.75
CA ASP A 228 11.61 -15.71 -20.41
C ASP A 228 12.90 -16.57 -20.35
N ASN A 229 14.05 -15.94 -20.30
CA ASN A 229 15.35 -16.60 -20.13
C ASN A 229 15.69 -16.99 -18.68
N GLY A 230 14.76 -16.79 -17.75
CA GLY A 230 14.93 -17.08 -16.32
C GLY A 230 15.68 -16.02 -15.52
N ALA A 231 16.14 -14.93 -16.15
CA ALA A 231 16.76 -13.83 -15.41
C ALA A 231 15.73 -13.10 -14.54
N PRO A 232 16.03 -12.82 -13.28
CA PRO A 232 15.12 -12.10 -12.39
C PRO A 232 14.91 -10.66 -12.89
N LEU A 233 13.69 -10.12 -12.70
CA LEU A 233 13.29 -8.80 -13.16
C LEU A 233 12.81 -7.91 -12.03
N ALA A 234 11.85 -8.39 -11.23
CA ALA A 234 11.30 -7.66 -10.10
C ALA A 234 10.85 -8.59 -8.99
N VAL A 235 10.89 -8.08 -7.74
CA VAL A 235 10.31 -8.70 -6.56
C VAL A 235 9.41 -7.68 -5.88
N LEU A 236 8.18 -8.05 -5.51
CA LEU A 236 7.30 -7.24 -4.68
C LEU A 236 7.09 -7.95 -3.35
N LEU A 237 7.40 -7.27 -2.27
CA LEU A 237 7.23 -7.69 -0.89
C LEU A 237 6.08 -6.93 -0.26
N ASN A 238 5.27 -7.62 0.57
CA ASN A 238 4.27 -6.97 1.41
C ASN A 238 4.35 -7.57 2.82
N TYR A 239 4.54 -6.71 3.81
CA TYR A 239 4.66 -7.09 5.22
C TYR A 239 4.01 -6.02 6.11
N THR A 240 3.55 -6.39 7.32
CA THR A 240 2.75 -5.52 8.18
C THR A 240 3.52 -5.13 9.45
N ALA A 241 4.23 -4.00 9.40
CA ALA A 241 4.79 -3.35 10.60
C ALA A 241 5.21 -1.91 10.28
N HIS A 242 5.03 -0.97 11.24
CA HIS A 242 5.52 0.41 11.11
C HIS A 242 7.05 0.43 10.99
N PRO A 243 7.63 1.10 10.00
CA PRO A 243 9.07 1.33 9.90
C PRO A 243 9.46 2.55 10.76
N VAL A 244 9.62 2.30 12.05
CA VAL A 244 9.90 3.30 13.09
C VAL A 244 11.17 3.01 13.86
N VAL A 245 12.05 2.15 13.32
CA VAL A 245 13.30 1.75 13.97
C VAL A 245 14.25 2.94 14.06
N ALA A 246 14.43 3.68 12.96
CA ALA A 246 15.24 4.91 12.92
C ALA A 246 14.43 6.18 13.20
N MET A 247 13.15 6.07 13.58
CA MET A 247 12.29 7.22 13.89
C MET A 247 12.96 8.14 14.90
N LEU A 248 12.86 9.46 14.70
CA LEU A 248 13.45 10.53 15.52
C LEU A 248 14.96 10.72 15.37
N LEU A 249 15.67 9.84 14.69
CA LEU A 249 17.04 10.12 14.29
C LEU A 249 17.05 11.19 13.18
N PRO A 250 17.93 12.20 13.26
CA PRO A 250 17.91 13.32 12.32
C PRO A 250 18.60 13.00 10.98
N HIS A 251 18.40 11.78 10.49
CA HIS A 251 19.04 11.26 9.29
C HIS A 251 18.01 10.70 8.32
N VAL A 252 18.19 10.96 7.03
CA VAL A 252 17.38 10.35 5.98
C VAL A 252 17.64 8.85 5.96
N SER A 253 16.58 8.04 6.01
CA SER A 253 16.65 6.59 5.90
C SER A 253 15.33 5.97 5.43
N ALA A 254 15.42 4.94 4.58
CA ALA A 254 14.27 4.11 4.21
C ALA A 254 13.89 3.08 5.28
N ASP A 255 14.56 3.10 6.46
CA ASP A 255 14.34 2.19 7.58
C ASP A 255 14.48 0.70 7.16
N TYR A 256 13.96 -0.25 7.94
CA TYR A 256 14.10 -1.69 7.66
C TYR A 256 13.53 -2.13 6.27
N PRO A 257 12.48 -1.51 5.70
CA PRO A 257 12.07 -1.82 4.33
C PRO A 257 13.15 -1.55 3.29
N GLY A 258 13.87 -0.42 3.42
CA GLY A 258 15.01 -0.08 2.58
C GLY A 258 16.15 -1.08 2.71
N ALA A 259 16.51 -1.46 3.94
CA ALA A 259 17.55 -2.47 4.19
C ALA A 259 17.17 -3.85 3.61
N ALA A 260 15.89 -4.24 3.70
CA ALA A 260 15.39 -5.51 3.13
C ALA A 260 15.41 -5.50 1.60
N THR A 261 14.92 -4.43 0.96
CA THR A 261 14.91 -4.33 -0.51
C THR A 261 16.33 -4.23 -1.07
N ALA A 262 17.23 -3.48 -0.42
CA ALA A 262 18.63 -3.39 -0.81
C ALA A 262 19.36 -4.75 -0.72
N LEU A 263 19.04 -5.57 0.31
CA LEU A 263 19.56 -6.93 0.40
C LEU A 263 19.12 -7.80 -0.77
N VAL A 264 17.82 -7.78 -1.10
CA VAL A 264 17.28 -8.55 -2.23
C VAL A 264 17.91 -8.09 -3.56
N GLU A 265 18.02 -6.79 -3.80
CA GLU A 265 18.63 -6.22 -5.01
C GLU A 265 20.12 -6.55 -5.14
N ARG A 266 20.85 -6.64 -4.02
CA ARG A 266 22.26 -7.05 -3.99
C ARG A 266 22.45 -8.53 -4.32
N GLU A 267 21.60 -9.40 -3.74
CA GLU A 267 21.68 -10.86 -3.96
C GLU A 267 21.13 -11.29 -5.33
N LEU A 268 20.31 -10.45 -5.98
CA LEU A 268 19.73 -10.67 -7.30
C LEU A 268 20.05 -9.48 -8.22
N PRO A 269 21.27 -9.41 -8.79
CA PRO A 269 21.68 -8.29 -9.63
C PRO A 269 20.73 -8.04 -10.79
N GLY A 270 20.31 -6.76 -10.97
CA GLY A 270 19.38 -6.33 -11.99
C GLY A 270 17.89 -6.44 -11.62
N VAL A 271 17.57 -6.90 -10.41
CA VAL A 271 16.21 -6.88 -9.86
C VAL A 271 15.87 -5.49 -9.33
N VAL A 272 14.60 -5.09 -9.50
CA VAL A 272 13.98 -4.00 -8.72
C VAL A 272 13.11 -4.66 -7.64
N CYS A 273 13.43 -4.40 -6.37
CA CYS A 273 12.70 -4.94 -5.23
C CYS A 273 11.80 -3.88 -4.60
N LEU A 274 10.49 -4.03 -4.72
CA LEU A 274 9.48 -3.15 -4.13
C LEU A 274 9.08 -3.66 -2.74
N PHE A 275 8.77 -2.74 -1.83
CA PHE A 275 8.13 -3.05 -0.56
C PHE A 275 6.84 -2.24 -0.41
N THR A 276 5.75 -2.91 -0.02
CA THR A 276 4.49 -2.28 0.37
C THR A 276 4.14 -2.67 1.81
N ASN A 277 3.68 -1.70 2.60
CA ASN A 277 3.28 -1.95 3.98
C ASN A 277 1.83 -2.42 4.05
N GLY A 278 1.53 -3.28 5.00
CA GLY A 278 0.17 -3.75 5.28
C GLY A 278 -0.62 -2.80 6.17
N CYS A 279 -1.66 -3.32 6.84
CA CYS A 279 -2.46 -2.58 7.81
C CYS A 279 -1.71 -2.46 9.14
N ALA A 280 -0.73 -1.57 9.21
CA ALA A 280 0.15 -1.45 10.36
C ALA A 280 -0.24 -0.34 11.36
N GLY A 281 -1.44 0.25 11.26
CA GLY A 281 -1.87 1.38 12.08
C GLY A 281 -1.74 1.16 13.60
N ASN A 282 -1.85 -0.09 14.07
CA ASN A 282 -1.65 -0.49 15.46
C ASN A 282 -0.53 -1.52 15.66
N VAL A 283 0.37 -1.67 14.67
CA VAL A 283 1.50 -2.60 14.71
C VAL A 283 2.81 -1.85 14.45
N ASN A 284 3.69 -1.81 15.44
CA ASN A 284 5.04 -1.28 15.30
C ASN A 284 6.03 -2.39 14.88
N SER A 285 7.24 -1.98 14.48
CA SER A 285 8.38 -2.86 14.60
C SER A 285 8.70 -3.13 16.09
N VAL A 286 9.37 -4.26 16.40
CA VAL A 286 9.78 -4.61 17.77
C VAL A 286 10.77 -3.60 18.35
N LYS A 287 11.47 -2.86 17.50
CA LYS A 287 12.39 -1.77 17.82
C LYS A 287 11.78 -0.44 17.37
N VAL A 288 11.81 0.56 18.23
CA VAL A 288 11.21 1.88 17.98
C VAL A 288 12.18 2.96 18.44
N ALA A 289 12.58 3.86 17.55
CA ALA A 289 13.49 4.97 17.81
C ALA A 289 14.82 4.48 18.47
N THR A 290 15.47 3.51 17.83
CA THR A 290 16.72 2.91 18.37
C THR A 290 17.95 3.36 17.58
N ASN A 291 18.40 2.58 16.61
CA ASN A 291 19.63 2.83 15.87
C ASN A 291 19.63 2.12 14.51
N PHE A 292 20.65 2.37 13.69
CA PHE A 292 20.77 1.80 12.35
C PHE A 292 21.22 0.33 12.32
N ASP A 293 21.87 -0.18 13.37
CA ASP A 293 22.20 -1.61 13.49
C ASP A 293 20.91 -2.43 13.63
N ASP A 294 19.94 -1.94 14.39
CA ASP A 294 18.61 -2.55 14.49
C ASP A 294 17.86 -2.48 13.15
N VAL A 295 17.95 -1.37 12.41
CA VAL A 295 17.40 -1.24 11.03
C VAL A 295 17.99 -2.32 10.13
N GLN A 296 19.31 -2.46 10.12
CA GLN A 296 20.00 -3.44 9.30
C GLN A 296 19.65 -4.88 9.71
N SER A 297 19.56 -5.15 11.01
CA SER A 297 19.22 -6.49 11.53
C SER A 297 17.80 -6.91 11.13
N ILE A 298 16.81 -6.04 11.32
CA ILE A 298 15.41 -6.31 10.98
C ILE A 298 15.24 -6.43 9.44
N GLY A 299 15.86 -5.51 8.68
CA GLY A 299 15.83 -5.56 7.22
C GLY A 299 16.50 -6.83 6.67
N THR A 300 17.60 -7.27 7.28
CA THR A 300 18.27 -8.52 6.91
C THR A 300 17.39 -9.73 7.19
N LEU A 301 16.68 -9.77 8.32
CA LEU A 301 15.75 -10.84 8.65
C LEU A 301 14.65 -10.96 7.59
N LEU A 302 14.02 -9.83 7.23
CA LEU A 302 12.95 -9.79 6.22
C LEU A 302 13.47 -10.15 4.83
N GLY A 303 14.59 -9.56 4.40
CA GLY A 303 15.18 -9.81 3.08
C GLY A 303 15.65 -11.25 2.89
N ARG A 304 16.25 -11.87 3.91
CA ARG A 304 16.65 -13.29 3.88
C ARG A 304 15.45 -14.21 3.81
N ALA A 305 14.37 -13.93 4.55
CA ALA A 305 13.13 -14.68 4.47
C ALA A 305 12.54 -14.64 3.05
N ALA A 306 12.55 -13.46 2.41
CA ALA A 306 12.13 -13.30 1.02
C ALA A 306 12.98 -14.15 0.07
N LEU A 307 14.31 -14.01 0.12
CA LEU A 307 15.27 -14.74 -0.74
C LEU A 307 15.14 -16.25 -0.56
N GLY A 308 15.02 -16.74 0.67
CA GLY A 308 14.85 -18.15 0.99
C GLY A 308 13.58 -18.73 0.37
N LYS A 309 12.49 -17.93 0.27
CA LYS A 309 11.21 -18.37 -0.26
C LYS A 309 11.12 -18.35 -1.80
N LEU A 310 11.96 -17.60 -2.51
CA LEU A 310 11.83 -17.40 -3.96
C LEU A 310 11.78 -18.71 -4.76
N ARG A 311 12.55 -19.72 -4.40
CA ARG A 311 12.58 -21.02 -5.11
C ARG A 311 11.29 -21.82 -4.95
N GLU A 312 10.54 -21.60 -3.88
CA GLU A 312 9.31 -22.31 -3.53
C GLU A 312 8.04 -21.60 -4.03
N LEU A 313 8.18 -20.40 -4.63
CA LEU A 313 7.05 -19.67 -5.16
C LEU A 313 6.37 -20.44 -6.30
N LYS A 314 5.05 -20.43 -6.31
CA LYS A 314 4.25 -21.11 -7.32
C LYS A 314 4.07 -20.24 -8.57
N PRO A 315 4.25 -20.77 -9.78
CA PRO A 315 4.01 -20.05 -11.02
C PRO A 315 2.52 -19.68 -11.14
N LEU A 316 2.25 -18.50 -11.69
CA LEU A 316 0.91 -18.05 -12.05
C LEU A 316 0.62 -18.46 -13.49
N ALA A 317 -0.31 -19.43 -13.68
CA ALA A 317 -0.57 -20.03 -14.99
C ALA A 317 -1.31 -19.09 -15.95
N GLU A 318 -2.20 -18.24 -15.42
CA GLU A 318 -3.07 -17.34 -16.20
C GLU A 318 -3.04 -15.94 -15.59
N PRO A 319 -2.08 -15.10 -15.99
CA PRO A 319 -1.85 -13.79 -15.39
C PRO A 319 -2.78 -12.70 -15.97
N ALA A 320 -4.09 -12.94 -16.05
CA ALA A 320 -5.05 -11.93 -16.47
C ALA A 320 -5.15 -10.81 -15.43
N LEU A 321 -5.15 -9.56 -15.91
CA LEU A 321 -5.25 -8.37 -15.09
C LEU A 321 -6.70 -7.89 -14.95
N ALA A 322 -6.99 -7.25 -13.83
CA ALA A 322 -8.18 -6.44 -13.62
C ALA A 322 -7.88 -5.38 -12.56
N HIS A 323 -8.59 -4.27 -12.60
CA HIS A 323 -8.51 -3.23 -11.57
C HIS A 323 -9.88 -2.57 -11.35
N ARG A 324 -10.08 -2.06 -10.14
CA ARG A 324 -11.26 -1.30 -9.73
C ARG A 324 -10.89 -0.32 -8.64
N SER A 325 -11.39 0.90 -8.77
CA SER A 325 -11.25 1.94 -7.74
C SER A 325 -12.61 2.48 -7.36
N VAL A 326 -12.80 2.77 -6.07
CA VAL A 326 -14.00 3.40 -5.51
C VAL A 326 -13.58 4.49 -4.53
N GLU A 327 -14.10 5.68 -4.70
CA GLU A 327 -13.92 6.78 -3.77
C GLU A 327 -15.10 6.87 -2.80
N LEU A 328 -14.79 7.04 -1.52
CA LEU A 328 -15.74 7.26 -0.44
C LEU A 328 -15.54 8.66 0.14
N THR A 329 -16.62 9.37 0.39
CA THR A 329 -16.59 10.54 1.28
C THR A 329 -16.86 10.08 2.70
N LEU A 330 -15.91 10.32 3.61
CA LEU A 330 -15.98 9.93 5.00
C LEU A 330 -16.42 11.10 5.86
N ALA A 331 -17.18 10.82 6.93
CA ALA A 331 -17.51 11.80 7.91
C ALA A 331 -16.24 12.23 8.68
N PRO A 332 -16.04 13.53 8.92
CA PRO A 332 -14.97 14.00 9.77
C PRO A 332 -15.24 13.63 11.23
N ARG A 333 -14.17 13.50 11.98
CA ARG A 333 -14.24 13.42 13.43
C ARG A 333 -14.88 14.68 14.00
N ASP A 334 -15.58 14.53 15.12
CA ASP A 334 -16.12 15.67 15.86
C ASP A 334 -14.99 16.63 16.28
N CYS A 335 -15.11 17.87 15.84
CA CYS A 335 -14.13 18.93 16.00
C CYS A 335 -14.83 20.28 15.88
N PRO A 336 -14.53 21.27 16.76
CA PRO A 336 -15.08 22.60 16.62
C PRO A 336 -14.67 23.23 15.28
N PRO A 337 -15.49 24.12 14.71
CA PRO A 337 -15.13 24.90 13.53
C PRO A 337 -13.78 25.63 13.71
N ARG A 338 -13.04 25.80 12.62
CA ARG A 338 -11.70 26.42 12.65
C ARG A 338 -11.66 27.74 13.43
N ALA A 339 -12.62 28.65 13.20
CA ALA A 339 -12.66 29.96 13.87
C ALA A 339 -12.84 29.86 15.41
N GLU A 340 -13.59 28.84 15.86
CA GLU A 340 -13.79 28.60 17.30
C GLU A 340 -12.51 27.98 17.90
N ALA A 341 -11.87 27.02 17.19
CA ALA A 341 -10.62 26.42 17.62
C ALA A 341 -9.49 27.47 17.70
N GLU A 342 -9.43 28.42 16.77
CA GLU A 342 -8.47 29.54 16.77
C GLU A 342 -8.69 30.44 18.01
N LYS A 343 -9.94 30.83 18.31
CA LYS A 343 -10.26 31.61 19.50
C LYS A 343 -9.92 30.87 20.79
N ALA A 344 -10.24 29.59 20.87
CA ALA A 344 -9.95 28.76 22.05
C ALA A 344 -8.42 28.61 22.28
N ALA A 345 -7.64 28.37 21.23
CA ALA A 345 -6.20 28.26 21.31
C ALA A 345 -5.51 29.60 21.66
N ALA A 346 -6.00 30.72 21.15
CA ALA A 346 -5.52 32.07 21.49
C ALA A 346 -5.81 32.42 22.94
N LYS A 347 -7.04 32.15 23.42
CA LYS A 347 -7.44 32.43 24.80
C LYS A 347 -6.74 31.55 25.84
N ASN A 348 -6.57 30.26 25.53
CA ASN A 348 -5.97 29.27 26.43
C ASN A 348 -5.12 28.28 25.62
N PRO A 349 -3.82 28.50 25.45
CA PRO A 349 -2.92 27.69 24.59
C PRO A 349 -2.50 26.36 25.20
N THR A 350 -3.44 25.55 25.70
CA THR A 350 -3.19 24.21 26.19
C THR A 350 -2.77 23.28 25.05
N ALA A 351 -2.11 22.16 25.37
CA ALA A 351 -1.79 21.13 24.38
C ALA A 351 -3.04 20.63 23.64
N LYS A 352 -4.14 20.41 24.37
CA LYS A 352 -5.44 19.99 23.78
C LYS A 352 -5.95 21.02 22.76
N ASN A 353 -5.98 22.32 23.10
CA ASN A 353 -6.48 23.35 22.19
C ASN A 353 -5.58 23.52 20.96
N ARG A 354 -4.26 23.36 21.10
CA ARG A 354 -3.34 23.34 19.94
C ARG A 354 -3.60 22.16 19.01
N LEU A 355 -3.85 20.95 19.55
CA LEU A 355 -4.17 19.75 18.76
C LEU A 355 -5.53 19.91 18.06
N LEU A 356 -6.56 20.42 18.75
CA LEU A 356 -7.87 20.72 18.17
C LEU A 356 -7.76 21.74 17.03
N LEU A 357 -6.97 22.81 17.22
CA LEU A 357 -6.74 23.80 16.16
C LEU A 357 -6.08 23.19 14.92
N ARG A 358 -5.08 22.33 15.10
CA ARG A 358 -4.45 21.62 13.97
C ARG A 358 -5.44 20.73 13.24
N LEU A 359 -6.24 19.96 13.97
CA LEU A 359 -7.29 19.14 13.39
C LEU A 359 -8.33 19.98 12.65
N ALA A 360 -8.82 21.07 13.27
CA ALA A 360 -9.79 21.97 12.65
C ALA A 360 -9.25 22.62 11.37
N LYS A 361 -7.99 23.05 11.36
CA LYS A 361 -7.33 23.56 10.14
C LYS A 361 -7.29 22.50 9.05
N LYS A 362 -6.95 21.24 9.41
CA LYS A 362 -6.86 20.15 8.46
C LYS A 362 -8.22 19.77 7.87
N LEU A 363 -9.25 19.69 8.69
CA LEU A 363 -10.61 19.40 8.25
C LEU A 363 -11.21 20.53 7.37
N ALA A 364 -10.72 21.76 7.52
CA ALA A 364 -11.14 22.90 6.68
C ALA A 364 -10.50 22.88 5.28
N GLU A 365 -9.53 22.02 4.99
CA GLU A 365 -8.92 21.90 3.66
C GLU A 365 -9.86 21.26 2.62
N GLY A 366 -10.90 20.53 3.06
CA GLY A 366 -11.88 19.92 2.17
C GLY A 366 -12.47 18.61 2.69
N PRO A 367 -13.31 17.95 1.89
CA PRO A 367 -13.92 16.68 2.26
C PRO A 367 -12.88 15.57 2.39
N LEU A 368 -13.10 14.66 3.34
CA LEU A 368 -12.25 13.49 3.54
C LEU A 368 -12.58 12.42 2.48
N ARG A 369 -11.87 12.46 1.37
CA ARG A 369 -12.01 11.49 0.27
C ARG A 369 -11.07 10.33 0.48
N ALA A 370 -11.62 9.12 0.58
CA ALA A 370 -10.90 7.88 0.78
C ALA A 370 -11.06 6.99 -0.45
N GLU A 371 -9.98 6.70 -1.14
CA GLU A 371 -10.00 5.77 -2.25
C GLU A 371 -9.61 4.37 -1.78
N VAL A 372 -10.42 3.37 -2.11
CA VAL A 372 -10.05 1.96 -2.07
C VAL A 372 -9.85 1.47 -3.49
N GLN A 373 -8.75 0.76 -3.75
CA GLN A 373 -8.42 0.29 -5.08
C GLN A 373 -8.03 -1.18 -5.03
N ALA A 374 -8.73 -2.00 -5.81
CA ALA A 374 -8.43 -3.40 -6.00
C ALA A 374 -7.71 -3.62 -7.33
N MET A 375 -6.72 -4.52 -7.33
CA MET A 375 -6.00 -4.97 -8.52
C MET A 375 -5.89 -6.50 -8.50
N ARG A 376 -5.79 -7.13 -9.67
CA ARG A 376 -5.67 -8.58 -9.83
C ARG A 376 -4.60 -8.94 -10.85
N LEU A 377 -3.85 -9.99 -10.56
CA LEU A 377 -2.97 -10.72 -11.48
C LEU A 377 -3.27 -12.21 -11.33
N GLY A 378 -4.11 -12.76 -12.20
CA GLY A 378 -4.58 -14.13 -12.05
C GLY A 378 -5.26 -14.35 -10.70
N PRO A 379 -4.78 -15.29 -9.87
CA PRO A 379 -5.34 -15.54 -8.54
C PRO A 379 -4.90 -14.54 -7.47
N VAL A 380 -3.87 -13.75 -7.73
CA VAL A 380 -3.33 -12.76 -6.78
C VAL A 380 -4.18 -11.49 -6.82
N ARG A 381 -4.64 -11.04 -5.65
CA ARG A 381 -5.47 -9.85 -5.50
C ARG A 381 -4.86 -8.89 -4.51
N TRP A 382 -4.68 -7.64 -4.93
CA TRP A 382 -4.31 -6.52 -4.07
C TRP A 382 -5.54 -5.74 -3.67
N ILE A 383 -5.51 -5.18 -2.49
CA ILE A 383 -6.43 -4.13 -2.05
C ILE A 383 -5.62 -3.03 -1.37
N SER A 384 -5.78 -1.80 -1.81
CA SER A 384 -5.13 -0.65 -1.20
C SER A 384 -6.11 0.20 -0.39
N LEU A 385 -5.62 0.74 0.71
CA LEU A 385 -6.35 1.55 1.67
C LEU A 385 -5.57 2.85 1.94
N PRO A 386 -6.22 4.01 2.01
CA PRO A 386 -5.56 5.26 2.36
C PRO A 386 -5.30 5.34 3.86
N GLY A 387 -4.19 6.03 4.24
CA GLY A 387 -3.84 6.23 5.65
C GLY A 387 -3.38 4.96 6.37
N GLU A 388 -3.66 4.89 7.67
CA GLU A 388 -3.11 3.91 8.61
C GLU A 388 -4.19 2.98 9.18
N PRO A 389 -4.64 1.98 8.39
CA PRO A 389 -5.64 1.03 8.85
C PRO A 389 -5.08 0.10 9.93
N PHE A 390 -5.92 -0.29 10.88
CA PHE A 390 -5.60 -1.27 11.90
C PHE A 390 -5.49 -2.68 11.31
N VAL A 391 -4.68 -3.54 11.95
CA VAL A 391 -4.40 -4.91 11.48
C VAL A 391 -5.66 -5.78 11.38
N GLU A 392 -6.67 -5.51 12.19
CA GLU A 392 -7.96 -6.20 12.17
C GLU A 392 -8.66 -6.06 10.80
N ILE A 393 -8.56 -4.87 10.17
CA ILE A 393 -9.07 -4.63 8.81
C ILE A 393 -8.29 -5.49 7.80
N GLY A 394 -6.97 -5.58 7.98
CA GLY A 394 -6.11 -6.45 7.15
C GLY A 394 -6.56 -7.91 7.19
N PHE A 395 -6.86 -8.44 8.37
CA PHE A 395 -7.37 -9.81 8.53
C PHE A 395 -8.73 -10.01 7.86
N ALA A 396 -9.65 -9.07 8.00
CA ALA A 396 -10.96 -9.13 7.36
C ALA A 396 -10.83 -9.17 5.83
N LEU A 397 -9.96 -8.33 5.25
CA LEU A 397 -9.73 -8.29 3.81
C LEU A 397 -8.98 -9.51 3.27
N LYS A 398 -8.04 -10.08 4.03
CA LYS A 398 -7.43 -11.38 3.70
C LYS A 398 -8.49 -12.49 3.70
N THR A 399 -9.40 -12.49 4.66
CA THR A 399 -10.53 -13.44 4.70
C THR A 399 -11.46 -13.22 3.49
N ALA A 400 -11.66 -12.00 3.03
CA ALA A 400 -12.41 -11.67 1.81
C ALA A 400 -11.65 -12.02 0.51
N GLY A 401 -10.43 -12.54 0.61
CA GLY A 401 -9.63 -13.09 -0.49
C GLY A 401 -8.55 -12.16 -1.03
N ALA A 402 -8.18 -11.10 -0.31
CA ALA A 402 -6.98 -10.33 -0.66
C ALA A 402 -5.71 -11.15 -0.39
N THR A 403 -4.78 -11.16 -1.33
CA THR A 403 -3.43 -11.70 -1.14
C THR A 403 -2.52 -10.63 -0.53
N PHE A 404 -2.59 -9.42 -1.08
CA PHE A 404 -1.85 -8.26 -0.63
C PHE A 404 -2.84 -7.23 -0.09
N VAL A 405 -2.71 -6.86 1.18
CA VAL A 405 -3.41 -5.70 1.74
C VAL A 405 -2.37 -4.60 1.91
N VAL A 406 -2.60 -3.47 1.25
CA VAL A 406 -1.66 -2.35 1.20
C VAL A 406 -2.27 -1.15 1.91
N GLY A 407 -1.73 -0.78 3.05
CA GLY A 407 -2.01 0.49 3.71
C GLY A 407 -1.21 1.64 3.09
N TYR A 408 -1.40 2.85 3.59
CA TYR A 408 -0.60 4.03 3.20
C TYR A 408 -0.61 4.31 1.68
N ALA A 409 -1.71 3.98 1.01
CA ALA A 409 -1.80 4.05 -0.44
C ALA A 409 -2.84 5.05 -0.93
N ASN A 410 -2.59 5.70 -2.08
CA ASN A 410 -3.48 6.64 -2.77
C ASN A 410 -3.98 7.82 -1.92
N GLY A 411 -3.23 8.20 -0.90
CA GLY A 411 -3.54 9.28 0.03
C GLY A 411 -3.29 8.91 1.49
N TRP A 412 -3.25 9.93 2.35
CA TRP A 412 -3.10 9.74 3.79
C TRP A 412 -4.14 10.56 4.55
N LEU A 413 -5.07 9.89 5.23
CA LEU A 413 -6.15 10.50 6.01
C LEU A 413 -5.99 10.31 7.52
N GLY A 414 -4.80 9.86 7.96
CA GLY A 414 -4.55 9.48 9.34
C GLY A 414 -4.96 8.04 9.64
N TYR A 415 -5.16 7.77 10.92
CA TYR A 415 -5.53 6.44 11.39
C TYR A 415 -6.96 6.04 11.04
N PHE A 416 -7.14 4.74 10.77
CA PHE A 416 -8.43 4.07 10.66
C PHE A 416 -8.58 3.01 11.77
N PRO A 417 -8.86 3.45 13.02
CA PRO A 417 -9.12 2.55 14.11
C PRO A 417 -10.48 1.87 13.94
N ILE A 418 -10.57 0.59 14.30
CA ILE A 418 -11.86 -0.10 14.43
C ILE A 418 -12.71 0.58 15.53
N ARG A 419 -14.04 0.48 15.44
CA ARG A 419 -14.97 1.16 16.36
C ARG A 419 -14.61 0.95 17.83
N ARG A 420 -14.35 -0.30 18.24
CA ARG A 420 -13.98 -0.64 19.62
C ARG A 420 -12.77 0.16 20.14
N ALA A 421 -11.82 0.49 19.30
CA ALA A 421 -10.63 1.22 19.71
C ALA A 421 -10.92 2.63 20.21
N TYR A 422 -12.04 3.25 19.83
CA TYR A 422 -12.43 4.56 20.34
C TYR A 422 -12.89 4.48 21.79
N ASP A 423 -13.56 3.41 22.20
CA ASP A 423 -13.95 3.16 23.59
C ASP A 423 -12.72 2.83 24.46
N GLU A 424 -11.75 2.14 23.88
CA GLU A 424 -10.47 1.82 24.51
C GLU A 424 -9.56 3.05 24.68
N GLY A 425 -9.76 4.12 23.88
CA GLY A 425 -8.87 5.28 23.83
C GLY A 425 -7.51 4.95 23.18
N GLY A 426 -6.48 5.71 23.54
CA GLY A 426 -5.11 5.54 23.04
C GLY A 426 -4.69 6.60 22.03
N TYR A 427 -3.46 6.47 21.51
CA TYR A 427 -2.85 7.47 20.62
C TYR A 427 -3.64 7.64 19.32
N GLU A 428 -3.96 6.55 18.65
CA GLU A 428 -4.55 6.52 17.30
C GLU A 428 -5.96 7.13 17.29
N THR A 429 -6.68 7.01 18.41
CA THR A 429 -8.02 7.58 18.61
C THR A 429 -7.99 8.92 19.33
N GLY A 430 -6.81 9.39 19.73
CA GLY A 430 -6.61 10.69 20.38
C GLY A 430 -6.93 11.87 19.45
N VAL A 431 -7.17 13.05 20.03
CA VAL A 431 -7.43 14.27 19.25
C VAL A 431 -6.14 14.78 18.61
N GLY A 432 -6.14 14.91 17.29
CA GLY A 432 -5.02 15.43 16.53
C GLY A 432 -5.21 15.29 15.01
N ALA A 433 -4.36 15.95 14.23
CA ALA A 433 -4.43 15.91 12.77
C ALA A 433 -4.17 14.51 12.16
N TRP A 434 -3.69 13.57 12.96
CA TRP A 434 -3.54 12.15 12.60
C TRP A 434 -4.81 11.30 12.79
N SER A 435 -5.87 11.84 13.40
CA SER A 435 -7.13 11.15 13.68
C SER A 435 -8.30 11.97 13.14
N ARG A 436 -8.49 11.95 11.82
CA ARG A 436 -9.39 12.86 11.08
C ARG A 436 -10.79 12.31 10.90
N VAL A 437 -10.93 11.00 10.79
CA VAL A 437 -12.19 10.34 10.44
C VAL A 437 -13.03 9.99 11.66
N ALA A 438 -14.36 10.04 11.50
CA ALA A 438 -15.30 9.65 12.55
C ALA A 438 -15.25 8.15 12.88
N PRO A 439 -15.61 7.73 14.11
CA PRO A 439 -15.82 6.33 14.44
C PRO A 439 -16.76 5.63 13.45
N GLY A 440 -16.41 4.39 13.02
CA GLY A 440 -17.14 3.65 12.00
C GLY A 440 -16.62 3.86 10.58
N SER A 441 -15.66 4.77 10.37
CA SER A 441 -15.04 4.97 9.05
C SER A 441 -14.19 3.77 8.62
N ALA A 442 -13.55 3.07 9.55
CA ALA A 442 -12.78 1.86 9.28
C ALA A 442 -13.66 0.74 8.70
N GLU A 443 -14.81 0.51 9.32
CA GLU A 443 -15.78 -0.51 8.87
C GLU A 443 -16.40 -0.16 7.51
N ARG A 444 -16.64 1.14 7.23
CA ARG A 444 -17.08 1.59 5.91
C ARG A 444 -16.02 1.35 4.84
N LEU A 445 -14.75 1.64 5.18
CA LEU A 445 -13.61 1.41 4.29
C LEU A 445 -13.44 -0.09 4.00
N GLU A 446 -13.53 -0.94 5.03
CA GLU A 446 -13.46 -2.40 4.93
C GLU A 446 -14.56 -2.95 4.02
N SER A 447 -15.82 -2.49 4.22
CA SER A 447 -16.95 -2.92 3.38
C SER A 447 -16.75 -2.57 1.91
N ALA A 448 -16.37 -1.33 1.60
CA ALA A 448 -16.11 -0.90 0.24
C ALA A 448 -14.93 -1.66 -0.40
N ALA A 449 -13.88 -1.93 0.37
CA ALA A 449 -12.74 -2.72 -0.08
C ALA A 449 -13.14 -4.17 -0.39
N GLY A 450 -13.98 -4.78 0.42
CA GLY A 450 -14.56 -6.10 0.17
C GLY A 450 -15.40 -6.14 -1.12
N ASP A 451 -16.21 -5.09 -1.38
CA ASP A 451 -16.98 -4.96 -2.63
C ASP A 451 -16.05 -4.81 -3.86
N CYS A 452 -15.00 -4.00 -3.76
CA CYS A 452 -13.98 -3.89 -4.81
C CYS A 452 -13.33 -5.23 -5.12
N LEU A 453 -12.93 -6.01 -4.11
CA LEU A 453 -12.33 -7.34 -4.29
C LEU A 453 -13.30 -8.31 -4.98
N ARG A 454 -14.58 -8.28 -4.61
CA ARG A 454 -15.61 -9.11 -5.24
C ARG A 454 -15.81 -8.74 -6.71
N SER A 455 -15.84 -7.46 -7.05
CA SER A 455 -16.07 -7.00 -8.42
C SER A 455 -14.99 -7.48 -9.39
N ILE A 456 -13.71 -7.43 -9.00
CA ILE A 456 -12.61 -7.92 -9.85
C ILE A 456 -12.47 -9.45 -9.87
N SER A 457 -13.15 -10.16 -8.96
CA SER A 457 -13.14 -11.63 -8.92
C SER A 457 -14.11 -12.26 -9.93
N ASN A 458 -15.18 -11.54 -10.27
CA ASN A 458 -16.28 -12.02 -11.11
C ASN A 458 -16.13 -11.64 -12.59
N GLU A 459 -15.16 -10.84 -12.97
CA GLU A 459 -14.85 -10.59 -14.39
C GLU A 459 -14.37 -11.91 -15.00
N ARG A 460 -15.22 -12.50 -15.86
CA ARG A 460 -14.93 -13.75 -16.57
C ARG A 460 -13.65 -13.60 -17.37
N LEU A 461 -12.77 -14.58 -17.22
CA LEU A 461 -11.58 -14.79 -18.04
C LEU A 461 -11.89 -14.90 -19.52
#